data_b70b3579a86e3a364e9021b71d20c1c1
#
_entry.id   b70b3579a86e3a364e9021b71d20c1c1
#
_cell.length_a   1.000
_cell.length_b   1.000
_cell.length_c   1.000
_cell.angle_alpha   90.00
_cell.angle_beta   90.00
_cell.angle_gamma   90.00
#
_symmetry.space_group_name_H-M   'P 1'
#
loop_
_entity.id
_entity.type
_entity.pdbx_description
1 polymer ?
#
loop_
_entity_poly.entity_id
_entity_poly.type
_entity_poly.pdbx_seq_one_letter_code
_entity_poly.pdbx_strand_id
1 'polypeptide(L)'
;MQQDKIEEVILKKTSFFKTKINEHVVDTILNYTKDNKENFKSRTWNCNILTSKNLCKNILYHLTEFKYVREHIENAIKNLLMQTFNNETPFMIHDSWLNILDKNGYQEFHRHTEDDGSGVLYLTDDNSAIEFAIFPDDLRTQVEPKKCDLLLFDSSTFHRVLESKQERFSLAFNFKVGK
;
A
#
# COMPACT_ATOMS: atom_id res chain seq x y z
N MET A 1 -4.10 12.78 -21.47
CA MET A 1 -3.80 12.17 -20.18
C MET A 1 -2.38 11.66 -20.23
N GLN A 2 -1.52 12.17 -19.36
CA GLN A 2 -0.15 11.69 -19.24
C GLN A 2 -0.24 10.31 -18.58
N GLN A 3 0.23 9.28 -19.25
CA GLN A 3 0.27 7.92 -18.70
C GLN A 3 1.28 7.92 -17.56
N ASP A 4 0.85 7.64 -16.34
CA ASP A 4 1.75 7.52 -15.20
C ASP A 4 2.77 6.41 -15.51
N LYS A 5 4.03 6.78 -15.46
CA LYS A 5 5.13 5.84 -15.74
C LYS A 5 5.22 4.88 -14.55
N ILE A 6 5.01 3.59 -14.81
CA ILE A 6 5.24 2.53 -13.83
C ILE A 6 6.68 2.05 -13.99
N GLU A 7 7.42 2.05 -12.90
CA GLU A 7 8.78 1.54 -12.81
C GLU A 7 8.78 0.17 -12.11
N GLU A 8 9.36 -0.83 -12.75
CA GLU A 8 9.59 -2.15 -12.16
C GLU A 8 10.94 -2.18 -11.46
N VAL A 9 10.97 -2.65 -10.22
CA VAL A 9 12.20 -2.93 -9.49
C VAL A 9 12.27 -4.42 -9.20
N ILE A 10 13.20 -5.11 -9.86
CA ILE A 10 13.34 -6.56 -9.81
C ILE A 10 14.20 -6.95 -8.60
N LEU A 11 13.60 -7.69 -7.66
CA LEU A 11 14.31 -8.51 -6.70
C LEU A 11 14.59 -9.88 -7.36
N LYS A 12 15.66 -10.56 -7.02
CA LYS A 12 16.18 -11.79 -7.66
C LYS A 12 15.14 -12.86 -8.08
N LYS A 13 13.95 -12.91 -7.42
CA LYS A 13 12.82 -13.82 -7.72
C LYS A 13 11.42 -13.18 -7.53
N THR A 14 11.38 -11.90 -7.18
CA THR A 14 10.14 -11.15 -7.02
C THR A 14 10.39 -9.71 -7.44
N SER A 15 9.34 -8.98 -7.71
CA SER A 15 9.39 -7.58 -8.09
C SER A 15 8.35 -6.78 -7.31
N PHE A 16 8.60 -5.50 -7.17
CA PHE A 16 7.56 -4.54 -6.83
C PHE A 16 7.52 -3.44 -7.90
N PHE A 17 6.36 -2.83 -8.03
CA PHE A 17 6.11 -1.77 -9.00
C PHE A 17 5.86 -0.49 -8.25
N LYS A 18 6.38 0.60 -8.79
CA LYS A 18 6.25 1.92 -8.19
C LYS A 18 5.69 2.92 -9.19
N THR A 19 4.69 3.67 -8.77
CA THR A 19 4.15 4.80 -9.52
C THR A 19 3.79 5.93 -8.56
N LYS A 20 3.36 7.07 -9.10
CA LYS A 20 2.90 8.21 -8.31
C LYS A 20 1.43 8.48 -8.53
N ILE A 21 0.75 8.83 -7.43
CA ILE A 21 -0.62 9.33 -7.44
C ILE A 21 -0.59 10.86 -7.33
N ASN A 22 -1.58 11.52 -7.93
CA ASN A 22 -1.70 12.96 -7.87
C ASN A 22 -1.78 13.46 -6.42
N GLU A 23 -1.01 14.49 -6.08
CA GLU A 23 -0.89 14.99 -4.72
C GLU A 23 -2.23 15.48 -4.14
N HIS A 24 -3.04 16.18 -4.93
CA HIS A 24 -4.36 16.64 -4.47
C HIS A 24 -5.27 15.48 -4.05
N VAL A 25 -5.18 14.36 -4.77
CA VAL A 25 -5.91 13.13 -4.44
C VAL A 25 -5.41 12.52 -3.14
N VAL A 26 -4.09 12.50 -2.94
CA VAL A 26 -3.44 12.02 -1.72
C VAL A 26 -3.80 12.87 -0.52
N ASP A 27 -3.84 14.20 -0.67
CA ASP A 27 -4.22 15.12 0.40
C ASP A 27 -5.66 14.93 0.89
N THR A 28 -6.58 14.52 0.02
CA THR A 28 -7.94 14.18 0.42
C THR A 28 -7.95 13.04 1.46
N ILE A 29 -7.17 11.97 1.22
CA ILE A 29 -7.08 10.86 2.17
C ILE A 29 -6.34 11.28 3.43
N LEU A 30 -5.26 12.03 3.28
CA LEU A 30 -4.45 12.48 4.41
C LEU A 30 -5.27 13.33 5.39
N ASN A 31 -6.07 14.27 4.87
CA ASN A 31 -6.94 15.11 5.69
C ASN A 31 -8.00 14.26 6.40
N TYR A 32 -8.70 13.38 5.67
CA TYR A 32 -9.64 12.44 6.28
C TYR A 32 -8.98 11.63 7.40
N THR A 33 -7.77 11.11 7.15
CA THR A 33 -7.06 10.27 8.12
C THR A 33 -6.72 11.04 9.40
N LYS A 34 -6.28 12.30 9.27
CA LYS A 34 -5.99 13.17 10.41
C LYS A 34 -7.25 13.52 11.20
N ASP A 35 -8.34 13.87 10.51
CA ASP A 35 -9.60 14.30 11.11
C ASP A 35 -10.35 13.15 11.81
N ASN A 36 -10.00 11.89 11.50
CA ASN A 36 -10.65 10.70 12.07
C ASN A 36 -9.69 9.80 12.87
N LYS A 37 -8.50 10.29 13.21
CA LYS A 37 -7.45 9.50 13.89
C LYS A 37 -7.95 8.86 15.21
N GLU A 38 -8.80 9.53 15.97
CA GLU A 38 -9.35 9.06 17.26
C GLU A 38 -10.25 7.83 17.10
N ASN A 39 -10.80 7.59 15.90
CA ASN A 39 -11.65 6.44 15.62
C ASN A 39 -10.84 5.16 15.29
N PHE A 40 -9.53 5.28 15.08
CA PHE A 40 -8.66 4.16 14.73
C PHE A 40 -8.26 3.40 15.98
N LYS A 41 -8.09 2.08 15.84
CA LYS A 41 -7.68 1.21 16.95
C LYS A 41 -6.20 0.88 16.87
N SER A 42 -5.56 0.86 18.02
CA SER A 42 -4.21 0.35 18.17
C SER A 42 -4.16 -1.14 17.87
N ARG A 43 -3.15 -1.54 17.12
CA ARG A 43 -2.77 -2.92 16.88
C ARG A 43 -1.34 -3.11 17.37
N THR A 44 -1.15 -4.01 18.30
CA THR A 44 0.12 -4.20 19.02
C THR A 44 0.74 -5.59 18.82
N TRP A 45 0.03 -6.54 18.20
CA TRP A 45 0.59 -7.84 17.89
C TRP A 45 1.48 -7.75 16.66
N ASN A 46 2.77 -8.05 16.80
CA ASN A 46 3.84 -7.92 15.80
C ASN A 46 3.90 -6.56 15.07
N CYS A 47 3.35 -5.53 15.67
CA CYS A 47 3.36 -4.17 15.13
C CYS A 47 3.01 -3.15 16.21
N ASN A 48 3.29 -1.88 15.93
CA ASN A 48 2.84 -0.75 16.72
C ASN A 48 2.25 0.30 15.78
N ILE A 49 0.96 0.17 15.49
CA ILE A 49 0.22 1.01 14.54
C ILE A 49 -1.19 1.32 15.02
N LEU A 50 -1.72 2.46 14.57
CA LEU A 50 -3.17 2.72 14.57
C LEU A 50 -3.73 2.35 13.20
N THR A 51 -4.88 1.70 13.13
CA THR A 51 -5.47 1.24 11.88
C THR A 51 -6.97 1.44 11.82
N SER A 52 -7.49 1.74 10.63
CA SER A 52 -8.93 1.84 10.36
C SER A 52 -9.61 0.49 10.09
N LYS A 53 -8.91 -0.64 10.17
CA LYS A 53 -9.51 -1.98 9.92
C LYS A 53 -10.73 -2.29 10.78
N ASN A 54 -10.86 -1.65 11.93
CA ASN A 54 -12.01 -1.77 12.82
C ASN A 54 -13.27 -1.04 12.32
N LEU A 55 -13.13 -0.08 11.41
CA LEU A 55 -14.25 0.74 10.92
C LEU A 55 -15.01 0.01 9.81
N CYS A 56 -14.28 -0.52 8.83
CA CYS A 56 -14.84 -1.28 7.73
C CYS A 56 -13.77 -2.15 7.06
N LYS A 57 -14.21 -3.15 6.30
CA LYS A 57 -13.32 -4.05 5.59
C LYS A 57 -12.60 -3.36 4.42
N ASN A 58 -13.28 -2.47 3.72
CA ASN A 58 -12.76 -1.83 2.52
C ASN A 58 -13.11 -0.34 2.49
N ILE A 59 -12.19 0.48 3.00
CA ILE A 59 -12.43 1.91 3.16
C ILE A 59 -12.51 2.66 1.81
N LEU A 60 -11.83 2.20 0.78
CA LEU A 60 -11.87 2.78 -0.57
C LEU A 60 -13.25 2.70 -1.21
N TYR A 61 -14.05 1.67 -0.86
CA TYR A 61 -15.41 1.53 -1.37
C TYR A 61 -16.47 2.02 -0.38
N HIS A 62 -16.12 2.11 0.89
CA HIS A 62 -17.06 2.56 1.92
C HIS A 62 -17.26 4.08 1.91
N LEU A 63 -16.19 4.83 1.63
CA LEU A 63 -16.20 6.30 1.65
C LEU A 63 -16.34 6.87 0.24
N THR A 64 -17.40 7.64 0.02
CA THR A 64 -17.68 8.25 -1.29
C THR A 64 -16.64 9.27 -1.70
N GLU A 65 -16.06 9.99 -0.74
CA GLU A 65 -14.97 10.95 -0.94
C GLU A 65 -13.69 10.30 -1.45
N PHE A 66 -13.52 8.97 -1.28
CA PHE A 66 -12.37 8.23 -1.79
C PHE A 66 -12.54 7.72 -3.22
N LYS A 67 -13.64 8.06 -3.89
CA LYS A 67 -13.91 7.62 -5.26
C LYS A 67 -12.75 7.91 -6.22
N TYR A 68 -12.26 9.15 -6.24
CA TYR A 68 -11.15 9.53 -7.14
C TYR A 68 -9.85 8.82 -6.81
N VAL A 69 -9.56 8.63 -5.52
CA VAL A 69 -8.40 7.86 -5.06
C VAL A 69 -8.48 6.42 -5.57
N ARG A 70 -9.65 5.80 -5.37
CA ARG A 70 -9.92 4.44 -5.85
C ARG A 70 -9.70 4.33 -7.35
N GLU A 71 -10.25 5.24 -8.15
CA GLU A 71 -10.08 5.24 -9.60
C GLU A 71 -8.60 5.32 -10.02
N HIS A 72 -7.79 6.12 -9.33
CA HIS A 72 -6.34 6.19 -9.60
C HIS A 72 -5.63 4.88 -9.24
N ILE A 73 -5.97 4.27 -8.11
CA ILE A 73 -5.40 2.97 -7.68
C ILE A 73 -5.83 1.87 -8.66
N GLU A 74 -7.11 1.80 -9.03
CA GLU A 74 -7.63 0.83 -9.99
C GLU A 74 -6.95 0.97 -11.36
N ASN A 75 -6.71 2.19 -11.84
CA ASN A 75 -5.97 2.43 -13.07
C ASN A 75 -4.50 1.98 -12.96
N ALA A 76 -3.84 2.19 -11.83
CA ALA A 76 -2.48 1.71 -11.61
C ALA A 76 -2.42 0.17 -11.63
N ILE A 77 -3.37 -0.51 -10.97
CA ILE A 77 -3.48 -1.98 -11.00
C ILE A 77 -3.77 -2.47 -12.42
N LYS A 78 -4.72 -1.85 -13.13
CA LYS A 78 -5.04 -2.19 -14.53
C LYS A 78 -3.80 -2.09 -15.42
N ASN A 79 -3.04 -1.00 -15.32
CA ASN A 79 -1.82 -0.80 -16.09
C ASN A 79 -0.76 -1.87 -15.76
N LEU A 80 -0.59 -2.23 -14.49
CA LEU A 80 0.31 -3.29 -14.04
C LEU A 80 -0.10 -4.64 -14.67
N LEU A 81 -1.38 -5.02 -14.56
CA LEU A 81 -1.88 -6.29 -15.08
C LEU A 81 -1.76 -6.34 -16.61
N MET A 82 -2.03 -5.22 -17.30
CA MET A 82 -1.85 -5.13 -18.75
C MET A 82 -0.38 -5.33 -19.15
N GLN A 83 0.58 -4.76 -18.41
CA GLN A 83 2.00 -4.97 -18.67
C GLN A 83 2.45 -6.40 -18.37
N THR A 84 1.85 -7.03 -17.35
CA THR A 84 2.24 -8.39 -16.93
C THR A 84 1.64 -9.47 -17.82
N PHE A 85 0.38 -9.34 -18.18
CA PHE A 85 -0.38 -10.39 -18.88
C PHE A 85 -0.70 -10.05 -20.34
N ASN A 86 -0.38 -8.83 -20.79
CA ASN A 86 -0.67 -8.32 -22.12
C ASN A 86 -2.16 -8.42 -22.54
N ASN A 87 -3.05 -8.37 -21.56
CA ASN A 87 -4.50 -8.37 -21.78
C ASN A 87 -5.24 -7.63 -20.64
N GLU A 88 -6.52 -7.33 -20.85
CA GLU A 88 -7.38 -6.81 -19.79
C GLU A 88 -7.77 -7.96 -18.85
N THR A 89 -7.12 -8.02 -17.72
CA THR A 89 -7.38 -9.01 -16.68
C THR A 89 -8.29 -8.38 -15.62
N PRO A 90 -9.46 -8.96 -15.32
CA PRO A 90 -10.33 -8.44 -14.28
C PRO A 90 -9.67 -8.57 -12.91
N PHE A 91 -9.95 -7.62 -12.03
CA PHE A 91 -9.47 -7.62 -10.65
C PHE A 91 -10.49 -6.96 -9.73
N MET A 92 -10.32 -7.16 -8.43
CA MET A 92 -11.13 -6.54 -7.39
C MET A 92 -10.26 -6.21 -6.18
N ILE A 93 -10.31 -4.97 -5.72
CA ILE A 93 -9.72 -4.61 -4.42
C ILE A 93 -10.60 -5.24 -3.33
N HIS A 94 -10.03 -6.25 -2.66
CA HIS A 94 -10.74 -7.10 -1.70
C HIS A 94 -10.90 -6.43 -0.34
N ASP A 95 -9.85 -5.78 0.14
CA ASP A 95 -9.85 -4.98 1.36
C ASP A 95 -8.95 -3.75 1.23
N SER A 96 -9.19 -2.76 2.07
CA SER A 96 -8.34 -1.57 2.16
C SER A 96 -8.49 -0.88 3.51
N TRP A 97 -7.41 -0.30 4.01
CA TRP A 97 -7.40 0.34 5.32
C TRP A 97 -6.32 1.41 5.41
N LEU A 98 -6.53 2.38 6.30
CA LEU A 98 -5.57 3.40 6.66
C LEU A 98 -4.71 2.93 7.83
N ASN A 99 -3.44 3.29 7.80
CA ASN A 99 -2.49 3.07 8.89
C ASN A 99 -1.84 4.37 9.30
N ILE A 100 -1.64 4.53 10.60
CA ILE A 100 -0.87 5.60 11.20
C ILE A 100 0.21 4.95 12.06
N LEU A 101 1.45 5.21 11.74
CA LEU A 101 2.60 4.86 12.56
C LEU A 101 3.09 6.13 13.23
N ASP A 102 3.06 6.15 14.55
CA ASP A 102 3.73 7.19 15.32
C ASP A 102 5.25 7.00 15.24
N LYS A 103 6.02 7.95 15.74
CA LYS A 103 7.46 7.80 15.88
C LYS A 103 7.79 6.49 16.61
N ASN A 104 8.73 5.72 16.09
CA ASN A 104 9.10 4.36 16.50
C ASN A 104 8.00 3.30 16.23
N GLY A 105 6.93 3.65 15.51
CA GLY A 105 5.98 2.67 15.01
C GLY A 105 6.65 1.76 13.98
N TYR A 106 6.29 0.48 13.98
CA TYR A 106 6.85 -0.54 13.09
C TYR A 106 5.82 -1.61 12.76
N GLN A 107 6.14 -2.45 11.81
CA GLN A 107 5.41 -3.68 11.53
C GLN A 107 6.41 -4.78 11.15
N GLU A 108 6.33 -5.93 11.82
CA GLU A 108 7.18 -7.08 11.57
C GLU A 108 6.92 -7.74 10.21
N PHE A 109 7.82 -8.62 9.78
CA PHE A 109 7.64 -9.38 8.55
C PHE A 109 6.33 -10.15 8.53
N HIS A 110 5.58 -9.91 7.46
CA HIS A 110 4.32 -10.59 7.18
C HIS A 110 4.09 -10.68 5.67
N ARG A 111 3.04 -11.38 5.27
CA ARG A 111 2.57 -11.50 3.89
C ARG A 111 1.05 -11.72 3.88
N HIS A 112 0.43 -11.62 2.73
CA HIS A 112 -1.02 -11.77 2.54
C HIS A 112 -1.30 -12.92 1.57
N THR A 113 -1.43 -14.15 2.08
CA THR A 113 -1.53 -15.37 1.24
C THR A 113 -2.92 -15.64 0.67
N GLU A 114 -3.92 -14.87 1.05
CA GLU A 114 -5.31 -15.03 0.57
C GLU A 114 -5.64 -14.15 -0.64
N ASP A 115 -4.70 -13.27 -1.03
CA ASP A 115 -4.83 -12.31 -2.12
C ASP A 115 -3.73 -12.53 -3.16
N ASP A 116 -3.90 -11.96 -4.37
CA ASP A 116 -2.92 -12.09 -5.45
C ASP A 116 -1.94 -10.91 -5.44
N GLY A 117 -2.41 -9.71 -5.08
CA GLY A 117 -1.58 -8.53 -5.00
C GLY A 117 -1.89 -7.65 -3.80
N SER A 118 -0.88 -6.92 -3.38
CA SER A 118 -0.94 -5.92 -2.31
C SER A 118 -0.44 -4.57 -2.81
N GLY A 119 -0.94 -3.50 -2.19
CA GLY A 119 -0.46 -2.15 -2.48
C GLY A 119 -0.45 -1.25 -1.27
N VAL A 120 0.46 -0.27 -1.31
CA VAL A 120 0.56 0.77 -0.28
C VAL A 120 0.74 2.13 -0.94
N LEU A 121 -0.19 3.05 -0.68
CA LEU A 121 -0.09 4.46 -1.05
C LEU A 121 0.40 5.26 0.16
N TYR A 122 1.50 5.97 -0.01
CA TYR A 122 2.12 6.78 1.03
C TYR A 122 1.56 8.20 1.03
N LEU A 123 1.00 8.63 2.18
CA LEU A 123 0.32 9.90 2.32
C LEU A 123 1.22 11.00 2.88
N THR A 124 2.35 10.62 3.46
CA THR A 124 3.36 11.54 4.01
C THR A 124 4.76 11.10 3.60
N ASP A 125 5.68 12.05 3.60
CA ASP A 125 7.11 11.73 3.59
C ASP A 125 7.50 11.18 4.95
N ASP A 126 8.11 10.00 4.92
CA ASP A 126 8.74 9.40 6.09
C ASP A 126 10.05 8.77 5.62
N ASN A 127 11.12 9.05 6.33
CA ASN A 127 12.44 8.50 6.01
C ASN A 127 12.63 7.08 6.57
N SER A 128 11.54 6.37 6.85
CA SER A 128 11.58 4.95 7.19
C SER A 128 11.26 4.08 5.98
N ALA A 129 11.99 2.98 5.85
CA ALA A 129 11.85 2.09 4.71
C ALA A 129 10.74 1.04 4.93
N ILE A 130 10.14 0.60 3.83
CA ILE A 130 9.57 -0.73 3.72
C ILE A 130 10.67 -1.68 3.25
N GLU A 131 10.80 -2.82 3.90
CA GLU A 131 11.78 -3.85 3.55
C GLU A 131 11.06 -5.08 3.03
N PHE A 132 11.45 -5.51 1.84
CA PHE A 132 11.01 -6.76 1.21
C PHE A 132 12.07 -7.84 1.43
N ALA A 133 11.63 -9.09 1.65
CA ALA A 133 12.52 -10.22 1.84
C ALA A 133 12.10 -11.44 1.03
N ILE A 134 13.10 -12.19 0.57
CA ILE A 134 12.94 -13.49 -0.09
C ILE A 134 13.56 -14.54 0.81
N PHE A 135 12.73 -15.44 1.31
CA PHE A 135 13.17 -16.59 2.10
C PHE A 135 13.24 -17.86 1.22
N PRO A 136 14.15 -18.79 1.50
CA PRO A 136 15.10 -18.85 2.64
C PRO A 136 16.42 -18.08 2.42
N ASP A 137 16.66 -17.49 1.25
CA ASP A 137 17.96 -16.91 0.87
C ASP A 137 18.31 -15.62 1.67
N ASP A 138 17.39 -15.12 2.50
CA ASP A 138 17.47 -13.87 3.29
C ASP A 138 17.91 -12.65 2.46
N LEU A 139 17.53 -12.64 1.19
CA LEU A 139 17.76 -11.49 0.31
C LEU A 139 16.77 -10.37 0.66
N ARG A 140 17.29 -9.18 0.97
CA ARG A 140 16.50 -8.05 1.43
C ARG A 140 16.69 -6.84 0.53
N THR A 141 15.62 -6.11 0.32
CA THR A 141 15.64 -4.83 -0.39
C THR A 141 14.80 -3.82 0.39
N GLN A 142 15.38 -2.67 0.65
CA GLN A 142 14.71 -1.56 1.32
C GLN A 142 14.32 -0.49 0.31
N VAL A 143 13.14 0.05 0.47
CA VAL A 143 12.61 1.17 -0.30
C VAL A 143 12.20 2.28 0.67
N GLU A 144 12.72 3.48 0.47
CA GLU A 144 12.28 4.67 1.19
C GLU A 144 11.20 5.38 0.35
N PRO A 145 9.92 5.16 0.67
CA PRO A 145 8.85 5.77 -0.11
C PRO A 145 8.72 7.26 0.24
N LYS A 146 8.24 8.02 -0.72
CA LYS A 146 7.89 9.42 -0.58
C LYS A 146 6.38 9.61 -0.65
N LYS A 147 5.89 10.74 -0.16
CA LYS A 147 4.50 11.14 -0.38
C LYS A 147 4.10 10.95 -1.84
N CYS A 148 2.91 10.47 -2.07
CA CYS A 148 2.35 10.12 -3.37
C CYS A 148 2.90 8.84 -4.03
N ASP A 149 3.91 8.18 -3.46
CA ASP A 149 4.34 6.89 -3.99
C ASP A 149 3.28 5.84 -3.74
N LEU A 150 2.92 5.11 -4.79
CA LEU A 150 2.13 3.89 -4.75
C LEU A 150 3.03 2.71 -5.08
N LEU A 151 3.17 1.79 -4.15
CA LEU A 151 3.86 0.52 -4.35
C LEU A 151 2.83 -0.58 -4.58
N LEU A 152 3.06 -1.44 -5.56
CA LEU A 152 2.28 -2.65 -5.87
C LEU A 152 3.23 -3.85 -5.90
N PHE A 153 2.86 -4.95 -5.28
CA PHE A 153 3.69 -6.15 -5.20
C PHE A 153 2.82 -7.40 -5.01
N ASP A 154 3.41 -8.57 -5.31
CA ASP A 154 2.78 -9.85 -5.05
C ASP A 154 2.49 -10.00 -3.54
N SER A 155 1.27 -10.37 -3.20
CA SER A 155 0.82 -10.45 -1.80
C SER A 155 1.53 -11.52 -0.99
N SER A 156 2.11 -12.52 -1.64
CA SER A 156 2.94 -13.56 -1.01
C SER A 156 4.35 -13.08 -0.63
N THR A 157 4.75 -11.87 -1.10
CA THR A 157 6.06 -11.29 -0.79
C THR A 157 6.14 -10.90 0.68
N PHE A 158 7.13 -11.42 1.40
CA PHE A 158 7.41 -11.01 2.77
C PHE A 158 7.85 -9.55 2.79
N HIS A 159 7.20 -8.76 3.64
CA HIS A 159 7.54 -7.36 3.82
C HIS A 159 7.35 -6.92 5.27
N ARG A 160 8.11 -5.91 5.66
CA ARG A 160 7.97 -5.25 6.97
C ARG A 160 8.12 -3.75 6.83
N VAL A 161 7.65 -3.03 7.83
CA VAL A 161 7.89 -1.59 7.98
C VAL A 161 8.91 -1.39 9.09
N LEU A 162 10.05 -0.78 8.75
CA LEU A 162 11.07 -0.41 9.73
C LEU A 162 10.54 0.70 10.63
N GLU A 163 11.17 0.89 11.78
CA GLU A 163 10.76 1.93 12.74
C GLU A 163 10.65 3.30 12.09
N SER A 164 9.49 3.91 12.23
CA SER A 164 9.19 5.25 11.76
C SER A 164 10.02 6.29 12.51
N LYS A 165 10.64 7.20 11.78
CA LYS A 165 11.38 8.33 12.37
C LYS A 165 10.47 9.49 12.78
N GLN A 166 9.29 9.54 12.19
CA GLN A 166 8.24 10.54 12.46
C GLN A 166 6.86 9.91 12.22
N GLU A 167 5.79 10.65 12.43
CA GLU A 167 4.44 10.17 12.15
C GLU A 167 4.28 9.90 10.64
N ARG A 168 3.80 8.69 10.30
CA ARG A 168 3.62 8.20 8.93
C ARG A 168 2.19 7.78 8.71
N PHE A 169 1.62 8.26 7.62
CA PHE A 169 0.28 7.90 7.16
C PHE A 169 0.37 7.11 5.85
N SER A 170 -0.40 6.04 5.75
CA SER A 170 -0.49 5.25 4.53
C SER A 170 -1.87 4.63 4.35
N LEU A 171 -2.24 4.38 3.10
CA LEU A 171 -3.39 3.58 2.71
C LEU A 171 -2.86 2.26 2.15
N ALA A 172 -3.20 1.16 2.80
CA ALA A 172 -2.88 -0.19 2.33
C ALA A 172 -4.12 -0.88 1.77
N PHE A 173 -3.93 -1.78 0.82
CA PHE A 173 -4.99 -2.56 0.22
C PHE A 173 -4.47 -3.88 -0.34
N ASN A 174 -5.39 -4.85 -0.48
CA ASN A 174 -5.12 -6.10 -1.20
C ASN A 174 -6.14 -6.26 -2.33
N PHE A 175 -5.73 -6.95 -3.39
CA PHE A 175 -6.59 -7.22 -4.53
C PHE A 175 -6.45 -8.66 -5.02
N LYS A 176 -7.55 -9.16 -5.62
CA LYS A 176 -7.62 -10.45 -6.30
C LYS A 176 -7.71 -10.23 -7.79
N VAL A 177 -7.06 -11.10 -8.53
CA VAL A 177 -7.07 -11.11 -9.99
C VAL A 177 -8.03 -12.21 -10.45
N GLY A 178 -8.96 -11.87 -11.34
CA GLY A 178 -9.87 -12.84 -11.94
C GLY A 178 -9.11 -13.83 -12.80
N LYS A 179 -9.58 -15.07 -12.76
CA LYS A 179 -9.09 -16.16 -13.63
C LYS A 179 -9.85 -16.18 -14.94
#